data_fd527113b9a8b1bb86b7538c17966b5a
#
_entry.id   fd527113b9a8b1bb86b7538c17966b5a
#
_cell.length_a   1.000
_cell.length_b   1.000
_cell.length_c   1.000
_cell.angle_alpha   90.00
_cell.angle_beta   90.00
_cell.angle_gamma   90.00
#
_symmetry.space_group_name_H-M   'P 1'
#
loop_
_entity.id
_entity.type
_entity.pdbx_description
1 polymer ?
#
loop_
_entity_poly.entity_id
_entity_poly.type
_entity_poly.pdbx_seq_one_letter_code
_entity_poly.pdbx_strand_id
1 'polypeptide(L)'
;MAEAIGLAASIVGIASAGVSVVSTLTKFGISFRGSNDKIDSLAGRVSLTASILSVIATTVEQNASGFKKEEFWRTWRKVLSSCEESYGKLEKALLKARKSGTSKGKGGTDGVSVWGKLVWALGGETEMQDLERSLDSCCQQVTMMHHAVELSVLSLIAQRYTLNFTFIKFAMLIR
;
A
#
# COMPACT_ATOMS: atom_id res chain seq x y z
N MET A 1 9.90 -21.54 1.48
CA MET A 1 10.44 -20.63 0.44
C MET A 1 9.39 -20.24 -0.59
N ALA A 2 8.63 -21.16 -1.17
CA ALA A 2 7.59 -20.85 -2.17
C ALA A 2 6.53 -19.84 -1.65
N GLU A 3 6.09 -19.95 -0.40
CA GLU A 3 5.11 -19.04 0.19
C GLU A 3 5.63 -17.60 0.34
N ALA A 4 6.89 -17.42 0.74
CA ALA A 4 7.48 -16.08 0.86
C ALA A 4 7.60 -15.40 -0.50
N ILE A 5 7.98 -16.14 -1.54
CA ILE A 5 8.05 -15.63 -2.91
C ILE A 5 6.65 -15.28 -3.43
N GLY A 6 5.66 -16.15 -3.20
CA GLY A 6 4.27 -15.89 -3.60
C GLY A 6 3.69 -14.66 -2.91
N LEU A 7 4.01 -14.44 -1.64
CA LEU A 7 3.57 -13.26 -0.94
C LEU A 7 4.31 -11.98 -1.41
N ALA A 8 5.62 -12.05 -1.63
CA ALA A 8 6.36 -10.92 -2.19
C ALA A 8 5.75 -10.48 -3.54
N ALA A 9 5.41 -11.42 -4.41
CA ALA A 9 4.73 -11.13 -5.67
C ALA A 9 3.35 -10.49 -5.45
N SER A 10 2.57 -10.94 -4.46
CA SER A 10 1.29 -10.33 -4.10
C SER A 10 1.47 -8.90 -3.58
N ILE A 11 2.48 -8.65 -2.74
CA ILE A 11 2.80 -7.30 -2.23
C ILE A 11 3.16 -6.36 -3.39
N VAL A 12 3.99 -6.82 -4.34
CA VAL A 12 4.36 -6.06 -5.55
C VAL A 12 3.11 -5.73 -6.38
N GLY A 13 2.19 -6.69 -6.54
CA GLY A 13 0.93 -6.48 -7.25
C GLY A 13 0.09 -5.35 -6.63
N ILE A 14 -0.07 -5.36 -5.31
CA ILE A 14 -0.83 -4.33 -4.59
C ILE A 14 -0.11 -2.97 -4.61
N ALA A 15 1.21 -2.96 -4.46
CA ALA A 15 2.00 -1.73 -4.61
C ALA A 15 1.82 -1.10 -6.00
N SER A 16 1.87 -1.93 -7.05
CA SER A 16 1.64 -1.50 -8.44
C SER A 16 0.23 -0.97 -8.66
N ALA A 17 -0.79 -1.60 -8.07
CA ALA A 17 -2.16 -1.11 -8.09
C ALA A 17 -2.27 0.27 -7.41
N GLY A 18 -1.60 0.46 -6.26
CA GLY A 18 -1.52 1.75 -5.59
C GLY A 18 -0.93 2.85 -6.49
N VAL A 19 0.18 2.58 -7.17
CA VAL A 19 0.80 3.51 -8.12
C VAL A 19 -0.15 3.87 -9.27
N SER A 20 -0.90 2.89 -9.79
CA SER A 20 -1.92 3.11 -10.83
C SER A 20 -3.04 4.04 -10.33
N VAL A 21 -3.52 3.82 -9.12
CA VAL A 21 -4.54 4.66 -8.47
C VAL A 21 -4.03 6.09 -8.29
N VAL A 22 -2.79 6.28 -7.81
CA VAL A 22 -2.16 7.62 -7.68
C VAL A 22 -2.10 8.33 -9.03
N SER A 23 -1.63 7.64 -10.09
CA SER A 23 -1.58 8.20 -11.44
C SER A 23 -2.97 8.64 -11.92
N THR A 24 -4.00 7.85 -11.62
CA THR A 24 -5.39 8.16 -12.00
C THR A 24 -5.94 9.34 -11.20
N LEU A 25 -5.68 9.42 -9.89
CA LEU A 25 -6.05 10.55 -9.03
C LEU A 25 -5.41 11.85 -9.51
N THR A 26 -4.11 11.83 -9.81
CA THR A 26 -3.38 12.99 -10.30
C THR A 26 -3.95 13.49 -11.63
N LYS A 27 -4.18 12.58 -12.59
CA LYS A 27 -4.81 12.92 -13.89
C LYS A 27 -6.22 13.47 -13.70
N PHE A 28 -6.98 12.91 -12.78
CA PHE A 28 -8.33 13.38 -12.44
C PHE A 28 -8.28 14.79 -11.85
N GLY A 29 -7.38 15.07 -10.88
CA GLY A 29 -7.17 16.40 -10.31
C GLY A 29 -6.81 17.45 -11.38
N ILE A 30 -5.83 17.16 -12.24
CA ILE A 30 -5.38 18.06 -13.32
C ILE A 30 -6.50 18.35 -14.32
N SER A 31 -7.33 17.36 -14.67
CA SER A 31 -8.39 17.50 -15.67
C SER A 31 -9.48 18.51 -15.29
N PHE A 32 -9.59 18.90 -14.04
CA PHE A 32 -10.64 19.77 -13.53
C PHE A 32 -10.17 21.14 -13.04
N ARG A 33 -8.97 21.60 -13.44
CA ARG A 33 -8.45 22.96 -13.19
C ARG A 33 -8.57 23.43 -11.73
N GLY A 34 -8.10 22.62 -10.78
CA GLY A 34 -8.03 23.07 -9.39
C GLY A 34 -7.19 22.12 -8.58
N SER A 35 -6.18 22.65 -7.86
CA SER A 35 -5.57 21.94 -6.75
C SER A 35 -6.67 21.63 -5.75
N ASN A 36 -6.90 20.36 -5.48
CA ASN A 36 -7.82 19.94 -4.45
C ASN A 36 -7.01 19.22 -3.39
N ASP A 37 -6.70 19.93 -2.31
CA ASP A 37 -5.88 19.43 -1.19
C ASP A 37 -6.33 18.06 -0.70
N LYS A 38 -7.63 17.76 -0.81
CA LYS A 38 -8.19 16.46 -0.44
C LYS A 38 -7.79 15.36 -1.43
N ILE A 39 -7.77 15.65 -2.74
CA ILE A 39 -7.30 14.69 -3.77
C ILE A 39 -5.81 14.44 -3.60
N ASP A 40 -5.03 15.49 -3.38
CA ASP A 40 -3.58 15.40 -3.16
C ASP A 40 -3.26 14.63 -1.87
N SER A 41 -4.05 14.85 -0.81
CA SER A 41 -3.96 14.09 0.43
C SER A 41 -4.24 12.59 0.22
N LEU A 42 -5.31 12.24 -0.52
CA LEU A 42 -5.61 10.86 -0.87
C LEU A 42 -4.47 10.23 -1.70
N ALA A 43 -4.00 10.94 -2.72
CA ALA A 43 -2.89 10.48 -3.56
C ALA A 43 -1.62 10.27 -2.72
N GLY A 44 -1.32 11.16 -1.78
CA GLY A 44 -0.20 11.05 -0.87
C GLY A 44 -0.27 9.81 0.02
N ARG A 45 -1.43 9.51 0.61
CA ARG A 45 -1.65 8.32 1.44
C ARG A 45 -1.46 7.02 0.65
N VAL A 46 -2.07 6.93 -0.53
CA VAL A 46 -1.93 5.76 -1.40
C VAL A 46 -0.48 5.59 -1.86
N SER A 47 0.19 6.68 -2.24
CA SER A 47 1.59 6.69 -2.66
C SER A 47 2.52 6.21 -1.55
N LEU A 48 2.33 6.72 -0.32
CA LEU A 48 3.13 6.31 0.84
C LEU A 48 2.96 4.81 1.11
N THR A 49 1.72 4.32 1.15
CA THR A 49 1.43 2.91 1.38
C THR A 49 2.04 2.03 0.30
N ALA A 50 1.93 2.41 -0.98
CA ALA A 50 2.52 1.68 -2.11
C ALA A 50 4.06 1.64 -2.03
N SER A 51 4.69 2.75 -1.63
CA SER A 51 6.14 2.84 -1.46
C SER A 51 6.63 1.92 -0.33
N ILE A 52 5.96 1.93 0.82
CA ILE A 52 6.30 1.04 1.94
C ILE A 52 6.13 -0.43 1.54
N LEU A 53 5.04 -0.77 0.85
CA LEU A 53 4.81 -2.13 0.34
C LEU A 53 5.94 -2.58 -0.61
N SER A 54 6.43 -1.70 -1.48
CA SER A 54 7.55 -2.02 -2.37
C SER A 54 8.83 -2.32 -1.60
N VAL A 55 9.14 -1.55 -0.55
CA VAL A 55 10.29 -1.80 0.33
C VAL A 55 10.15 -3.13 1.05
N ILE A 56 8.96 -3.41 1.60
CA ILE A 56 8.68 -4.68 2.26
C ILE A 56 8.87 -5.85 1.30
N ALA A 57 8.33 -5.78 0.08
CA ALA A 57 8.46 -6.84 -0.93
C ALA A 57 9.92 -7.19 -1.19
N THR A 58 10.74 -6.17 -1.46
CA THR A 58 12.18 -6.33 -1.70
C THR A 58 12.89 -6.95 -0.50
N THR A 59 12.57 -6.48 0.71
CA THR A 59 13.19 -6.98 1.94
C THR A 59 12.82 -8.44 2.22
N VAL A 60 11.55 -8.81 2.00
CA VAL A 60 11.06 -10.18 2.15
C VAL A 60 11.71 -11.11 1.12
N GLU A 61 11.82 -10.67 -0.14
CA GLU A 61 12.46 -11.44 -1.21
C GLU A 61 13.93 -11.73 -0.89
N GLN A 62 14.68 -10.70 -0.47
CA GLN A 62 16.09 -10.82 -0.11
C GLN A 62 16.33 -11.70 1.12
N ASN A 63 15.37 -11.80 2.03
CA ASN A 63 15.50 -12.51 3.31
C ASN A 63 14.51 -13.66 3.45
N ALA A 64 14.02 -14.24 2.35
CA ALA A 64 12.94 -15.24 2.33
C ALA A 64 13.15 -16.44 3.28
N SER A 65 14.40 -16.86 3.50
CA SER A 65 14.74 -17.95 4.41
C SER A 65 14.53 -17.64 5.90
N GLY A 66 14.47 -16.36 6.27
CA GLY A 66 14.29 -15.90 7.64
C GLY A 66 12.83 -15.80 8.08
N PHE A 67 11.90 -15.69 7.13
CA PHE A 67 10.49 -15.52 7.39
C PHE A 67 9.73 -16.86 7.31
N LYS A 68 9.79 -17.65 8.40
CA LYS A 68 9.18 -19.00 8.40
C LYS A 68 7.86 -19.13 9.17
N LYS A 69 7.41 -18.10 9.91
CA LYS A 69 6.21 -18.20 10.76
C LYS A 69 4.93 -17.98 9.95
N GLU A 70 4.10 -19.01 9.86
CA GLU A 70 2.83 -18.98 9.14
C GLU A 70 1.84 -17.94 9.68
N GLU A 71 1.85 -17.71 11.01
CA GLU A 71 0.99 -16.71 11.67
C GLU A 71 1.28 -15.28 11.19
N PHE A 72 2.54 -14.97 10.96
CA PHE A 72 3.00 -13.72 10.37
C PHE A 72 2.37 -13.53 8.97
N TRP A 73 2.43 -14.54 8.12
CA TRP A 73 1.87 -14.50 6.77
C TRP A 73 0.36 -14.37 6.74
N ARG A 74 -0.35 -15.00 7.68
CA ARG A 74 -1.82 -14.91 7.78
C ARG A 74 -2.27 -13.48 8.11
N THR A 75 -1.61 -12.81 9.04
CA THR A 75 -1.89 -11.41 9.39
C THR A 75 -1.65 -10.49 8.18
N TRP A 76 -0.56 -10.72 7.46
CA TRP A 76 -0.20 -9.94 6.27
C TRP A 76 -1.24 -10.06 5.17
N ARG A 77 -1.70 -11.26 4.86
CA ARG A 77 -2.76 -11.46 3.86
C ARG A 77 -4.00 -10.63 4.14
N LYS A 78 -4.39 -10.50 5.41
CA LYS A 78 -5.54 -9.66 5.81
C LYS A 78 -5.29 -8.19 5.51
N VAL A 79 -4.13 -7.67 5.86
CA VAL A 79 -3.77 -6.26 5.59
C VAL A 79 -3.71 -6.00 4.09
N LEU A 80 -3.08 -6.88 3.34
CA LEU A 80 -2.98 -6.78 1.88
C LEU A 80 -4.36 -6.80 1.21
N SER A 81 -5.26 -7.70 1.64
CA SER A 81 -6.64 -7.75 1.15
C SER A 81 -7.41 -6.47 1.45
N SER A 82 -7.20 -5.86 2.63
CA SER A 82 -7.82 -4.57 2.97
C SER A 82 -7.31 -3.43 2.09
N CYS A 83 -6.00 -3.40 1.79
CA CYS A 83 -5.43 -2.42 0.85
C CYS A 83 -6.00 -2.59 -0.56
N GLU A 84 -6.06 -3.82 -1.06
CA GLU A 84 -6.61 -4.15 -2.38
C GLU A 84 -8.07 -3.73 -2.50
N GLU A 85 -8.89 -4.01 -1.48
CA GLU A 85 -10.30 -3.59 -1.44
C GLU A 85 -10.43 -2.07 -1.48
N SER A 86 -9.64 -1.35 -0.68
CA SER A 86 -9.68 0.11 -0.61
C SER A 86 -9.24 0.75 -1.93
N TYR A 87 -8.18 0.24 -2.55
CA TYR A 87 -7.73 0.70 -3.87
C TYR A 87 -8.77 0.40 -4.95
N GLY A 88 -9.37 -0.78 -4.93
CA GLY A 88 -10.42 -1.15 -5.88
C GLY A 88 -11.69 -0.29 -5.75
N LYS A 89 -12.09 0.08 -4.53
CA LYS A 89 -13.20 1.03 -4.30
C LYS A 89 -12.88 2.40 -4.89
N LEU A 90 -11.66 2.92 -4.63
CA LEU A 90 -11.22 4.22 -5.12
C LEU A 90 -11.11 4.24 -6.65
N GLU A 91 -10.54 3.20 -7.26
CA GLU A 91 -10.44 3.09 -8.73
C GLU A 91 -11.83 3.07 -9.40
N LYS A 92 -12.76 2.27 -8.88
CA LYS A 92 -14.14 2.23 -9.39
C LYS A 92 -14.83 3.59 -9.29
N ALA A 93 -14.63 4.31 -8.17
CA ALA A 93 -15.18 5.65 -7.99
C ALA A 93 -14.59 6.65 -8.99
N LEU A 94 -13.27 6.62 -9.21
CA LEU A 94 -12.60 7.47 -10.19
C LEU A 94 -13.10 7.21 -11.62
N LEU A 95 -13.26 5.95 -12.01
CA LEU A 95 -13.80 5.57 -13.30
C LEU A 95 -15.24 6.05 -13.49
N LYS A 96 -16.09 5.94 -12.45
CA LYS A 96 -17.47 6.42 -12.46
C LYS A 96 -17.53 7.95 -12.55
N ALA A 97 -16.71 8.65 -11.75
CA ALA A 97 -16.63 10.11 -11.76
C ALA A 97 -16.17 10.65 -13.12
N ARG A 98 -15.20 9.97 -13.76
CA ARG A 98 -14.73 10.33 -15.12
C ARG A 98 -15.81 10.16 -16.18
N LYS A 99 -16.56 9.06 -16.15
CA LYS A 99 -17.65 8.81 -17.12
C LYS A 99 -18.75 9.86 -17.00
N SER A 100 -19.12 10.29 -15.81
CA SER A 100 -20.14 11.32 -15.60
C SER A 100 -19.71 12.70 -16.08
N GLY A 101 -18.41 13.00 -16.13
CA GLY A 101 -17.87 14.26 -16.64
C GLY A 101 -17.83 14.38 -18.17
N THR A 102 -17.93 13.27 -18.90
CA THR A 102 -17.89 13.26 -20.38
C THR A 102 -19.27 13.36 -21.02
N SER A 103 -20.34 13.26 -20.25
CA SER A 103 -21.70 13.46 -20.75
C SER A 103 -21.90 14.95 -21.07
N LYS A 104 -21.79 15.33 -22.36
CA LYS A 104 -22.11 16.64 -22.90
C LYS A 104 -23.63 16.88 -22.86
N GLY A 105 -24.20 16.90 -21.65
CA GLY A 105 -25.53 17.43 -21.43
C GLY A 105 -25.48 18.96 -21.39
N LYS A 106 -26.20 19.65 -22.23
CA LYS A 106 -26.47 21.10 -22.22
C LYS A 106 -27.19 21.55 -20.94
N GLY A 107 -26.55 21.45 -19.79
CA GLY A 107 -27.13 21.84 -18.49
C GLY A 107 -26.04 21.99 -17.47
N GLY A 108 -25.61 23.20 -17.27
CA GLY A 108 -24.72 23.78 -16.29
C GLY A 108 -24.36 22.95 -15.05
N THR A 109 -23.32 22.15 -15.15
CA THR A 109 -22.62 21.59 -13.97
C THR A 109 -21.25 22.24 -13.77
N ASP A 110 -21.10 23.49 -14.20
CA ASP A 110 -19.83 24.26 -14.11
C ASP A 110 -19.41 24.60 -12.65
N GLY A 111 -20.21 24.19 -11.66
CA GLY A 111 -19.94 24.47 -10.23
C GLY A 111 -19.61 23.28 -9.36
N VAL A 112 -19.65 22.02 -9.86
CA VAL A 112 -19.37 20.86 -8.99
C VAL A 112 -17.85 20.64 -8.91
N SER A 113 -17.31 20.75 -7.69
CA SER A 113 -15.88 20.51 -7.46
C SER A 113 -15.46 19.08 -7.81
N VAL A 114 -14.19 18.91 -8.12
CA VAL A 114 -13.58 17.58 -8.39
C VAL A 114 -13.86 16.62 -7.25
N TRP A 115 -13.72 17.11 -6.03
CA TRP A 115 -14.03 16.36 -4.82
C TRP A 115 -15.51 15.94 -4.76
N GLY A 116 -16.44 16.86 -5.04
CA GLY A 116 -17.86 16.57 -5.07
C GLY A 116 -18.24 15.48 -6.06
N LYS A 117 -17.58 15.43 -7.23
CA LYS A 117 -17.77 14.35 -8.21
C LYS A 117 -17.29 13.00 -7.69
N LEU A 118 -16.16 12.97 -6.98
CA LEU A 118 -15.64 11.75 -6.39
C LEU A 118 -16.52 11.26 -5.24
N VAL A 119 -16.95 12.16 -4.35
CA VAL A 119 -17.89 11.88 -3.26
C VAL A 119 -19.20 11.29 -3.82
N TRP A 120 -19.76 11.92 -4.85
CA TRP A 120 -20.97 11.39 -5.52
C TRP A 120 -20.74 10.01 -6.14
N ALA A 121 -19.59 9.79 -6.77
CA ALA A 121 -19.25 8.51 -7.40
C ALA A 121 -19.10 7.37 -6.39
N LEU A 122 -18.65 7.68 -5.17
CA LEU A 122 -18.57 6.73 -4.06
C LEU A 122 -19.94 6.39 -3.46
N GLY A 123 -20.90 7.29 -3.53
CA GLY A 123 -22.23 7.09 -2.95
C GLY A 123 -22.61 8.12 -1.89
N GLY A 124 -21.69 9.03 -1.54
CA GLY A 124 -21.93 10.10 -0.59
C GLY A 124 -20.72 10.42 0.29
N GLU A 125 -20.91 11.36 1.21
CA GLU A 125 -19.86 11.81 2.13
C GLU A 125 -19.49 10.72 3.16
N THR A 126 -20.45 9.91 3.58
CA THR A 126 -20.22 8.83 4.56
C THR A 126 -19.32 7.77 3.98
N GLU A 127 -19.59 7.32 2.76
CA GLU A 127 -18.78 6.33 2.05
C GLU A 127 -17.37 6.86 1.76
N MET A 128 -17.25 8.18 1.52
CA MET A 128 -15.96 8.83 1.35
C MET A 128 -15.15 8.83 2.66
N GLN A 129 -15.78 9.18 3.77
CA GLN A 129 -15.14 9.15 5.08
C GLN A 129 -14.72 7.74 5.49
N ASP A 130 -15.54 6.73 5.17
CA ASP A 130 -15.23 5.32 5.43
C ASP A 130 -14.03 4.86 4.58
N LEU A 131 -13.96 5.29 3.32
CA LEU A 131 -12.80 5.03 2.46
C LEU A 131 -11.53 5.71 3.00
N GLU A 132 -11.61 6.98 3.43
CA GLU A 132 -10.48 7.70 4.02
C GLU A 132 -9.97 6.97 5.28
N ARG A 133 -10.87 6.58 6.19
CA ARG A 133 -10.50 5.80 7.38
C ARG A 133 -9.87 4.45 7.04
N SER A 134 -10.40 3.78 6.01
CA SER A 134 -9.85 2.51 5.54
C SER A 134 -8.43 2.68 4.98
N LEU A 135 -8.18 3.72 4.19
CA LEU A 135 -6.85 4.04 3.68
C LEU A 135 -5.86 4.42 4.79
N ASP A 136 -6.30 5.18 5.80
CA ASP A 136 -5.48 5.50 6.97
C ASP A 136 -5.11 4.24 7.76
N SER A 137 -6.10 3.36 7.98
CA SER A 137 -5.88 2.07 8.64
C SER A 137 -4.89 1.20 7.85
N CYS A 138 -5.02 1.13 6.52
CA CYS A 138 -4.08 0.41 5.66
C CYS A 138 -2.66 0.98 5.80
N CYS A 139 -2.51 2.30 5.74
CA CYS A 139 -1.21 2.96 5.86
C CYS A 139 -0.55 2.64 7.21
N GLN A 140 -1.29 2.74 8.31
CA GLN A 140 -0.79 2.42 9.66
C GLN A 140 -0.39 0.95 9.78
N GLN A 141 -1.24 0.02 9.32
CA GLN A 141 -0.95 -1.41 9.39
C GLN A 141 0.26 -1.78 8.53
N VAL A 142 0.39 -1.24 7.33
CA VAL A 142 1.56 -1.46 6.45
C VAL A 142 2.83 -0.89 7.08
N THR A 143 2.77 0.27 7.74
CA THR A 143 3.90 0.82 8.49
C THR A 143 4.31 -0.08 9.65
N MET A 144 3.36 -0.60 10.42
CA MET A 144 3.66 -1.55 11.50
C MET A 144 4.26 -2.84 10.95
N MET A 145 3.78 -3.32 9.81
CA MET A 145 4.36 -4.48 9.12
C MET A 145 5.80 -4.22 8.68
N HIS A 146 6.09 -3.04 8.15
CA HIS A 146 7.44 -2.64 7.78
C HIS A 146 8.40 -2.72 8.97
N HIS A 147 8.03 -2.13 10.11
CA HIS A 147 8.83 -2.23 11.32
C HIS A 147 9.02 -3.67 11.81
N ALA A 148 8.00 -4.52 11.72
CA ALA A 148 8.12 -5.93 12.06
C ALA A 148 9.11 -6.68 11.17
N VAL A 149 9.16 -6.34 9.87
CA VAL A 149 10.16 -6.87 8.92
C VAL A 149 11.55 -6.40 9.28
N GLU A 150 11.75 -5.11 9.52
CA GLU A 150 13.05 -4.55 9.90
C GLU A 150 13.60 -5.23 11.16
N LEU A 151 12.79 -5.36 12.21
CA LEU A 151 13.18 -6.04 13.45
C LEU A 151 13.52 -7.51 13.21
N SER A 152 12.79 -8.19 12.34
CA SER A 152 13.06 -9.58 11.98
C SER A 152 14.40 -9.73 11.26
N VAL A 153 14.70 -8.82 10.32
CA VAL A 153 15.98 -8.80 9.59
C VAL A 153 17.14 -8.49 10.54
N LEU A 154 16.99 -7.51 11.42
CA LEU A 154 18.00 -7.19 12.43
C LEU A 154 18.30 -8.39 13.36
N SER A 155 17.26 -9.12 13.78
CA SER A 155 17.40 -10.34 14.57
C SER A 155 18.18 -11.42 13.82
N LEU A 156 17.91 -11.62 12.53
CA LEU A 156 18.64 -12.57 11.69
C LEU A 156 20.13 -12.21 11.54
N ILE A 157 20.40 -10.93 11.36
CA ILE A 157 21.76 -10.40 11.28
C ILE A 157 22.51 -10.66 12.60
N ALA A 158 21.91 -10.32 13.74
CA ALA A 158 22.48 -10.54 15.06
C ALA A 158 22.79 -12.02 15.32
N GLN A 159 21.87 -12.93 14.94
CA GLN A 159 22.10 -14.37 15.04
C GLN A 159 23.28 -14.85 14.20
N ARG A 160 23.45 -14.34 12.99
CA ARG A 160 24.61 -14.69 12.14
C ARG A 160 25.94 -14.23 12.75
N TYR A 161 25.96 -13.03 13.36
CA TYR A 161 27.18 -12.53 14.02
C TYR A 161 27.54 -13.35 15.25
N THR A 162 26.58 -13.73 16.09
CA THR A 162 26.82 -14.57 17.26
C THR A 162 27.33 -15.95 16.89
N LEU A 163 26.78 -16.57 15.84
CA LEU A 163 27.26 -17.87 15.34
C LEU A 163 28.68 -17.78 14.80
N ASN A 164 29.03 -16.77 14.05
CA ASN A 164 30.37 -16.57 13.53
C ASN A 164 31.36 -16.33 14.63
N PHE A 165 31.03 -15.58 15.67
CA PHE A 165 31.91 -15.32 16.81
C PHE A 165 32.17 -16.58 17.65
N THR A 166 31.17 -17.42 17.87
CA THR A 166 31.31 -18.72 18.53
C THR A 166 32.17 -19.67 17.71
N PHE A 167 32.04 -19.69 16.38
CA PHE A 167 32.85 -20.53 15.53
C PHE A 167 34.33 -20.10 15.53
N ILE A 168 34.62 -18.82 15.50
CA ILE A 168 35.98 -18.28 15.59
C ILE A 168 36.61 -18.61 16.95
N LYS A 169 35.90 -18.46 18.08
CA LYS A 169 36.35 -18.86 19.40
C LYS A 169 36.68 -20.34 19.46
N PHE A 170 35.82 -21.19 18.90
CA PHE A 170 36.07 -22.64 18.91
C PHE A 170 37.28 -23.03 18.06
N ALA A 171 37.44 -22.39 16.88
CA ALA A 171 38.62 -22.60 16.03
C ALA A 171 39.95 -22.16 16.69
N MET A 172 39.91 -21.13 17.55
CA MET A 172 41.09 -20.69 18.31
C MET A 172 41.46 -21.62 19.50
N LEU A 173 40.47 -22.37 20.03
CA LEU A 173 40.69 -23.29 21.16
C LEU A 173 41.25 -24.65 20.73
N ILE A 174 41.16 -25.00 19.44
CA ILE A 174 41.66 -26.28 18.88
C ILE A 174 43.10 -26.15 18.36
N ARG A 175 43.70 -24.97 18.38
CA ARG A 175 45.13 -24.73 18.11
C ARG A 175 45.93 -24.69 19.39
#